data_46648fa9e52e12dedbe1c6d98dd11468
#
_entry.id   46648fa9e52e12dedbe1c6d98dd11468
#
_cell.length_a   1.000
_cell.length_b   1.000
_cell.length_c   1.000
_cell.angle_alpha   90.00
_cell.angle_beta   90.00
_cell.angle_gamma   90.00
#
_symmetry.space_group_name_H-M   'P 1'
#
loop_
_entity.id
_entity.type
_entity.pdbx_description
1 polymer ?
#
loop_
_entity_poly.entity_id
_entity_poly.type
_entity_poly.pdbx_seq_one_letter_code
_entity_poly.pdbx_strand_id
1 'polypeptide(L)'
;MEIFPCTLVFIDIAAAASPHSTSADPLSHARQALCLNKTLLHFGMPRLRIFTNRPDAVISCFATVPEARRPLIYRLATSVNIPRDTDFYTAHFKLDLLEQVKGMLAPETLLMLLDSDIVAMRPLADELLERCADVGVGAFDISDQAFPAYGSARVIKDLEIVAGRHLRNPRWYGGEFLVSTLPFLKRLVPVARKHCERYVNEIAHLQHHGDESFVSAALNTLADEGQQIVELGAYQAIGRHWSGNTHRDLRWFENCCFVHLPDGKALIERESRYLDVNANRFWRAVSAAHLRNRVRFGIKLWFEANAIVPKLRWIPDGHAVTSGDKPHRTPR
;
A
#
# COMPACT_ATOMS: atom_id res chain seq x y z
N MET A 1 13.47 -15.71 16.93
CA MET A 1 12.73 -16.08 15.70
C MET A 1 13.36 -15.40 14.49
N GLU A 2 13.57 -16.11 13.39
CA GLU A 2 14.13 -15.52 12.17
C GLU A 2 13.05 -14.78 11.37
N ILE A 3 13.42 -13.63 10.78
CA ILE A 3 12.53 -12.83 9.94
C ILE A 3 13.07 -12.81 8.51
N PHE A 4 12.17 -12.94 7.54
CA PHE A 4 12.45 -12.85 6.10
C PHE A 4 11.80 -11.58 5.54
N PRO A 5 12.44 -10.40 5.68
CA PRO A 5 11.88 -9.17 5.12
C PRO A 5 12.05 -9.19 3.60
N CYS A 6 10.97 -8.92 2.87
CA CYS A 6 10.99 -8.86 1.41
C CYS A 6 10.08 -7.78 0.85
N THR A 7 10.38 -7.37 -0.37
CA THR A 7 9.61 -6.39 -1.14
C THR A 7 9.64 -6.71 -2.62
N LEU A 8 8.64 -6.21 -3.33
CA LEU A 8 8.56 -6.23 -4.79
C LEU A 8 9.11 -4.93 -5.38
N VAL A 9 10.01 -5.05 -6.35
CA VAL A 9 10.41 -3.95 -7.25
C VAL A 9 10.22 -4.43 -8.68
N PHE A 10 9.02 -4.22 -9.22
CA PHE A 10 8.70 -4.57 -10.60
C PHE A 10 8.89 -3.36 -11.51
N ILE A 11 9.68 -3.51 -12.58
CA ILE A 11 10.02 -2.44 -13.50
C ILE A 11 9.34 -2.73 -14.83
N ASP A 12 8.33 -1.91 -15.17
CA ASP A 12 7.72 -1.90 -16.50
C ASP A 12 7.60 -0.45 -16.99
N ILE A 13 8.39 -0.12 -18.00
CA ILE A 13 8.46 1.24 -18.59
C ILE A 13 7.21 1.53 -19.42
N ALA A 14 6.53 0.49 -19.90
CA ALA A 14 5.35 0.60 -20.75
C ALA A 14 4.02 0.56 -19.98
N ALA A 15 4.05 0.21 -18.69
CA ALA A 15 2.86 0.20 -17.85
C ALA A 15 2.41 1.62 -17.47
N ALA A 16 1.11 1.79 -17.25
CA ALA A 16 0.57 3.00 -16.66
C ALA A 16 1.29 3.30 -15.34
N ALA A 17 1.70 4.55 -15.15
CA ALA A 17 2.27 4.97 -13.88
C ALA A 17 1.25 4.74 -12.77
N SER A 18 1.70 4.25 -11.61
CA SER A 18 0.84 4.21 -10.42
C SER A 18 0.25 5.62 -10.20
N PRO A 19 -1.06 5.76 -9.93
CA PRO A 19 -1.72 7.06 -9.70
C PRO A 19 -1.01 7.94 -8.67
N HIS A 20 -0.23 7.34 -7.77
CA HIS A 20 0.56 8.03 -6.75
C HIS A 20 2.06 8.12 -7.08
N SER A 21 2.48 7.70 -8.27
CA SER A 21 3.88 7.85 -8.69
C SER A 21 4.10 9.24 -9.28
N THR A 22 4.91 10.05 -8.61
CA THR A 22 5.35 11.36 -9.11
C THR A 22 6.64 11.30 -9.91
N SER A 23 7.28 10.13 -9.97
CA SER A 23 8.56 9.92 -10.64
C SER A 23 8.38 9.15 -11.95
N ALA A 24 8.90 9.72 -13.03
CA ALA A 24 9.05 9.02 -14.31
C ALA A 24 10.25 8.04 -14.32
N ASP A 25 11.05 8.01 -13.25
CA ASP A 25 12.23 7.16 -13.15
C ASP A 25 11.84 5.72 -12.76
N PRO A 26 12.08 4.73 -13.64
CA PRO A 26 11.71 3.34 -13.38
C PRO A 26 12.44 2.70 -12.19
N LEU A 27 13.57 3.30 -11.74
CA LEU A 27 14.34 2.83 -10.58
C LEU A 27 13.95 3.53 -9.26
N SER A 28 12.92 4.37 -9.25
CA SER A 28 12.42 5.05 -8.06
C SER A 28 12.11 4.06 -6.93
N HIS A 29 11.36 2.99 -7.21
CA HIS A 29 11.03 1.96 -6.21
C HIS A 29 12.27 1.20 -5.70
N ALA A 30 13.30 1.01 -6.53
CA ALA A 30 14.55 0.41 -6.07
C ALA A 30 15.26 1.30 -5.05
N ARG A 31 15.30 2.63 -5.27
CA ARG A 31 15.89 3.56 -4.29
C ARG A 31 15.07 3.64 -3.01
N GLN A 32 13.76 3.58 -3.09
CA GLN A 32 12.89 3.50 -1.92
C GLN A 32 13.18 2.23 -1.12
N ALA A 33 13.24 1.06 -1.77
CA ALA A 33 13.61 -0.21 -1.17
C ALA A 33 15.02 -0.18 -0.54
N LEU A 34 15.98 0.58 -1.12
CA LEU A 34 17.29 0.80 -0.49
C LEU A 34 17.17 1.57 0.83
N CYS A 35 16.31 2.58 0.90
CA CYS A 35 16.05 3.32 2.13
C CYS A 35 15.43 2.39 3.18
N LEU A 36 14.42 1.59 2.82
CA LEU A 36 13.82 0.59 3.69
C LEU A 36 14.89 -0.38 4.21
N ASN A 37 15.75 -0.94 3.34
CA ASN A 37 16.83 -1.84 3.75
C ASN A 37 17.77 -1.19 4.77
N LYS A 38 18.15 0.07 4.58
CA LYS A 38 19.02 0.79 5.51
C LYS A 38 18.36 1.00 6.88
N THR A 39 17.06 1.27 6.90
CA THR A 39 16.32 1.42 8.16
C THR A 39 16.11 0.08 8.87
N LEU A 40 15.87 -1.02 8.14
CA LEU A 40 15.85 -2.35 8.71
C LEU A 40 17.18 -2.70 9.38
N LEU A 41 18.31 -2.50 8.68
CA LEU A 41 19.65 -2.74 9.21
C LEU A 41 19.97 -1.87 10.43
N HIS A 42 19.50 -0.61 10.46
CA HIS A 42 19.68 0.30 11.58
C HIS A 42 19.05 -0.27 12.88
N PHE A 43 17.93 -0.98 12.77
CA PHE A 43 17.26 -1.61 13.90
C PHE A 43 17.65 -3.09 14.09
N GLY A 44 18.77 -3.53 13.51
CA GLY A 44 19.29 -4.90 13.70
C GLY A 44 18.49 -5.99 12.97
N MET A 45 17.58 -5.61 12.08
CA MET A 45 16.81 -6.55 11.27
C MET A 45 17.66 -7.12 10.11
N PRO A 46 17.31 -8.30 9.56
CA PRO A 46 17.99 -8.86 8.40
C PRO A 46 17.90 -7.94 7.17
N ARG A 47 18.85 -8.13 6.23
CA ARG A 47 18.83 -7.44 4.94
C ARG A 47 17.54 -7.72 4.19
N LEU A 48 16.95 -6.66 3.61
CA LEU A 48 15.79 -6.75 2.74
C LEU A 48 16.08 -7.62 1.51
N ARG A 49 15.14 -8.46 1.13
CA ARG A 49 15.16 -9.24 -0.09
C ARG A 49 14.27 -8.58 -1.13
N ILE A 50 14.85 -8.10 -2.21
CA ILE A 50 14.11 -7.47 -3.31
C ILE A 50 13.86 -8.52 -4.40
N PHE A 51 12.59 -8.75 -4.70
CA PHE A 51 12.17 -9.56 -5.84
C PHE A 51 11.86 -8.64 -7.02
N THR A 52 12.50 -8.90 -8.16
CA THR A 52 12.39 -8.00 -9.32
C THR A 52 12.46 -8.77 -10.64
N ASN A 53 11.76 -8.27 -11.66
CA ASN A 53 11.87 -8.77 -13.04
C ASN A 53 13.14 -8.26 -13.75
N ARG A 54 13.87 -7.28 -13.17
CA ARG A 54 15.06 -6.65 -13.75
C ARG A 54 16.23 -6.62 -12.77
N PRO A 55 16.78 -7.77 -12.35
CA PRO A 55 17.82 -7.82 -11.33
C PRO A 55 19.07 -7.01 -11.69
N ASP A 56 19.52 -7.04 -12.95
CA ASP A 56 20.73 -6.34 -13.38
C ASP A 56 20.60 -4.82 -13.25
N ALA A 57 19.42 -4.26 -13.55
CA ALA A 57 19.13 -2.84 -13.40
C ALA A 57 19.12 -2.43 -11.92
N VAL A 58 18.53 -3.25 -11.04
CA VAL A 58 18.49 -2.99 -9.60
C VAL A 58 19.87 -3.12 -8.96
N ILE A 59 20.67 -4.15 -9.35
CA ILE A 59 22.06 -4.31 -8.90
C ILE A 59 22.90 -3.09 -9.32
N SER A 60 22.78 -2.65 -10.57
CA SER A 60 23.49 -1.46 -11.08
C SER A 60 23.11 -0.19 -10.34
N CYS A 61 21.83 -0.04 -9.96
CA CYS A 61 21.36 1.08 -9.13
C CYS A 61 22.06 1.17 -7.76
N PHE A 62 22.54 0.03 -7.23
CA PHE A 62 23.20 -0.05 -5.93
C PHE A 62 24.72 -0.18 -6.01
N ALA A 63 25.32 -0.01 -7.19
CA ALA A 63 26.77 -0.23 -7.41
C ALA A 63 27.66 0.58 -6.45
N THR A 64 27.26 1.79 -6.10
CA THR A 64 28.00 2.69 -5.18
C THR A 64 27.72 2.44 -3.70
N VAL A 65 26.75 1.58 -3.36
CA VAL A 65 26.41 1.25 -1.97
C VAL A 65 27.37 0.18 -1.46
N PRO A 66 27.95 0.30 -0.23
CA PRO A 66 28.76 -0.77 0.35
C PRO A 66 28.01 -2.11 0.41
N GLU A 67 28.67 -3.21 0.09
CA GLU A 67 28.06 -4.53 -0.05
C GLU A 67 27.26 -4.96 1.20
N ALA A 68 27.81 -4.75 2.38
CA ALA A 68 27.14 -5.06 3.64
C ALA A 68 25.81 -4.31 3.87
N ARG A 69 25.59 -3.23 3.11
CA ARG A 69 24.40 -2.36 3.19
C ARG A 69 23.48 -2.51 1.98
N ARG A 70 23.81 -3.39 1.02
CA ARG A 70 22.94 -3.68 -0.12
C ARG A 70 21.85 -4.65 0.28
N PRO A 71 20.63 -4.48 -0.22
CA PRO A 71 19.61 -5.53 -0.14
C PRO A 71 20.05 -6.76 -0.95
N LEU A 72 19.43 -7.91 -0.69
CA LEU A 72 19.60 -9.12 -1.48
C LEU A 72 18.66 -9.06 -2.67
N ILE A 73 19.15 -9.37 -3.88
CA ILE A 73 18.36 -9.25 -5.10
C ILE A 73 18.03 -10.64 -5.64
N TYR A 74 16.75 -10.88 -5.90
CA TYR A 74 16.23 -12.12 -6.45
C TYR A 74 15.46 -11.83 -7.75
N ARG A 75 15.64 -12.69 -8.75
CA ARG A 75 14.82 -12.64 -9.96
C ARG A 75 13.41 -13.12 -9.62
N LEU A 76 12.40 -12.33 -9.96
CA LEU A 76 11.01 -12.71 -9.85
C LEU A 76 10.60 -13.56 -11.06
N ALA A 77 10.03 -14.73 -10.81
CA ALA A 77 9.31 -15.52 -11.80
C ALA A 77 7.85 -15.03 -11.84
N THR A 78 7.39 -14.59 -13.01
CA THR A 78 6.05 -14.03 -13.20
C THR A 78 5.11 -15.02 -13.85
N SER A 79 3.90 -15.15 -13.31
CA SER A 79 2.82 -15.96 -13.85
C SER A 79 1.47 -15.26 -13.82
N VAL A 80 1.33 -14.19 -13.04
CA VAL A 80 0.13 -13.35 -13.00
C VAL A 80 -0.05 -12.64 -14.34
N ASN A 81 -1.26 -12.71 -14.90
CA ASN A 81 -1.63 -12.07 -16.14
C ASN A 81 -2.72 -11.02 -15.88
N ILE A 82 -2.33 -9.76 -15.88
CA ILE A 82 -3.21 -8.59 -15.66
C ILE A 82 -3.12 -7.68 -16.88
N PRO A 83 -4.22 -7.03 -17.32
CA PRO A 83 -4.17 -6.00 -18.36
C PRO A 83 -3.20 -4.86 -17.98
N ARG A 84 -2.36 -4.42 -18.92
CA ARG A 84 -1.29 -3.44 -18.62
C ARG A 84 -1.79 -2.04 -18.29
N ASP A 85 -2.98 -1.71 -18.68
CA ASP A 85 -3.68 -0.46 -18.38
C ASP A 85 -4.37 -0.44 -17.02
N THR A 86 -4.28 -1.56 -16.25
CA THR A 86 -4.81 -1.65 -14.90
C THR A 86 -4.03 -0.74 -13.97
N ASP A 87 -4.73 0.05 -13.17
CA ASP A 87 -4.13 0.83 -12.09
C ASP A 87 -3.31 -0.08 -11.16
N PHE A 88 -2.17 0.43 -10.68
CA PHE A 88 -1.26 -0.33 -9.82
C PHE A 88 -0.73 -1.63 -10.46
N TYR A 89 -0.69 -1.73 -11.79
CA TYR A 89 -0.27 -2.92 -12.54
C TYR A 89 0.90 -3.68 -11.90
N THR A 90 1.97 -2.96 -11.52
CA THR A 90 3.18 -3.57 -10.99
C THR A 90 3.00 -4.21 -9.61
N ALA A 91 2.04 -3.76 -8.81
CA ALA A 91 1.78 -4.29 -7.47
C ALA A 91 1.17 -5.70 -7.49
N HIS A 92 0.43 -6.04 -8.54
CA HIS A 92 -0.23 -7.36 -8.68
C HIS A 92 0.76 -8.53 -8.64
N PHE A 93 2.02 -8.31 -9.06
CA PHE A 93 3.08 -9.32 -9.03
C PHE A 93 3.56 -9.68 -7.62
N LYS A 94 3.02 -9.03 -6.56
CA LYS A 94 3.19 -9.50 -5.17
C LYS A 94 2.66 -10.92 -4.97
N LEU A 95 1.64 -11.32 -5.74
CA LEU A 95 1.15 -12.69 -5.70
C LEU A 95 2.20 -13.70 -6.19
N ASP A 96 2.94 -13.37 -7.24
CA ASP A 96 4.06 -14.18 -7.72
C ASP A 96 5.23 -14.18 -6.72
N LEU A 97 5.48 -13.04 -6.06
CA LEU A 97 6.46 -12.96 -4.97
C LEU A 97 6.08 -13.90 -3.82
N LEU A 98 4.84 -13.88 -3.34
CA LEU A 98 4.35 -14.75 -2.27
C LEU A 98 4.46 -16.23 -2.67
N GLU A 99 4.15 -16.59 -3.93
CA GLU A 99 4.30 -17.93 -4.45
C GLU A 99 5.76 -18.38 -4.43
N GLN A 100 6.68 -17.51 -4.87
CA GLN A 100 8.12 -17.82 -4.89
C GLN A 100 8.71 -17.93 -3.49
N VAL A 101 8.36 -17.02 -2.59
CA VAL A 101 8.84 -17.03 -1.20
C VAL A 101 8.36 -18.28 -0.45
N LYS A 102 7.16 -18.78 -0.74
CA LYS A 102 6.63 -20.03 -0.18
C LYS A 102 7.60 -21.22 -0.39
N GLY A 103 8.37 -21.21 -1.48
CA GLY A 103 9.40 -22.23 -1.75
C GLY A 103 10.76 -21.97 -1.10
N MET A 104 10.97 -20.78 -0.52
CA MET A 104 12.26 -20.34 0.03
C MET A 104 12.25 -20.24 1.57
N LEU A 105 11.08 -20.12 2.16
CA LEU A 105 10.92 -19.86 3.59
C LEU A 105 11.13 -21.12 4.39
N ALA A 106 12.01 -21.06 5.42
CA ALA A 106 12.15 -22.14 6.39
C ALA A 106 10.92 -22.20 7.33
N PRO A 107 10.58 -23.38 7.87
CA PRO A 107 9.36 -23.55 8.69
C PRO A 107 9.25 -22.61 9.89
N GLU A 108 10.37 -22.26 10.52
CA GLU A 108 10.46 -21.42 11.72
C GLU A 108 10.67 -19.93 11.39
N THR A 109 10.76 -19.58 10.12
CA THR A 109 11.00 -18.20 9.66
C THR A 109 9.67 -17.49 9.40
N LEU A 110 9.52 -16.26 9.88
CA LEU A 110 8.40 -15.38 9.53
C LEU A 110 8.72 -14.60 8.26
N LEU A 111 7.86 -14.73 7.25
CA LEU A 111 7.78 -13.78 6.16
C LEU A 111 7.38 -12.40 6.70
N MET A 112 8.04 -11.35 6.24
CA MET A 112 7.62 -9.96 6.40
C MET A 112 7.61 -9.30 5.03
N LEU A 113 6.43 -9.23 4.39
CA LEU A 113 6.23 -8.51 3.15
C LEU A 113 6.04 -7.02 3.45
N LEU A 114 6.76 -6.17 2.73
CA LEU A 114 6.77 -4.72 2.90
C LEU A 114 6.69 -4.04 1.54
N ASP A 115 5.95 -2.94 1.41
CA ASP A 115 6.08 -2.08 0.24
C ASP A 115 7.39 -1.30 0.26
N SER A 116 7.90 -0.96 -0.92
CA SER A 116 9.18 -0.28 -1.06
C SER A 116 9.21 1.13 -0.44
N ASP A 117 8.05 1.78 -0.33
CA ASP A 117 7.85 3.11 0.23
C ASP A 117 7.47 3.11 1.72
N ILE A 118 7.87 2.05 2.42
CA ILE A 118 7.87 1.94 3.87
C ILE A 118 9.23 2.33 4.45
N VAL A 119 9.22 2.92 5.64
CA VAL A 119 10.42 3.21 6.42
C VAL A 119 10.25 2.62 7.81
N ALA A 120 11.25 1.86 8.29
CA ALA A 120 11.29 1.42 9.68
C ALA A 120 11.72 2.61 10.57
N MET A 121 10.94 2.85 11.62
CA MET A 121 11.14 3.91 12.60
C MET A 121 11.59 3.37 13.95
N ARG A 122 11.25 2.11 14.23
CA ARG A 122 11.54 1.38 15.48
C ARG A 122 11.60 -0.13 15.21
N PRO A 123 12.23 -0.92 16.08
CA PRO A 123 12.11 -2.37 16.01
C PRO A 123 10.67 -2.80 16.35
N LEU A 124 10.24 -3.93 15.79
CA LEU A 124 9.03 -4.61 16.25
C LEU A 124 9.27 -5.26 17.59
N ALA A 125 8.24 -5.29 18.43
CA ALA A 125 8.27 -6.03 19.68
C ALA A 125 8.28 -7.54 19.42
N ASP A 126 9.11 -8.27 20.17
CA ASP A 126 9.23 -9.73 20.03
C ASP A 126 7.89 -10.42 20.32
N GLU A 127 7.13 -9.93 21.30
CA GLU A 127 5.81 -10.45 21.68
C GLU A 127 4.79 -10.35 20.53
N LEU A 128 4.89 -9.31 19.70
CA LEU A 128 4.03 -9.17 18.52
C LEU A 128 4.41 -10.18 17.44
N LEU A 129 5.71 -10.40 17.23
CA LEU A 129 6.21 -11.39 16.29
C LEU A 129 5.84 -12.81 16.72
N GLU A 130 6.00 -13.14 18.01
CA GLU A 130 5.56 -14.41 18.60
C GLU A 130 4.06 -14.62 18.40
N ARG A 131 3.24 -13.60 18.68
CA ARG A 131 1.80 -13.67 18.45
C ARG A 131 1.45 -13.90 16.98
N CYS A 132 2.17 -13.26 16.04
CA CYS A 132 1.99 -13.52 14.61
C CYS A 132 2.40 -14.95 14.24
N ALA A 133 3.44 -15.51 14.87
CA ALA A 133 3.85 -16.89 14.66
C ALA A 133 2.80 -17.88 15.17
N ASP A 134 2.28 -17.67 16.38
CA ASP A 134 1.26 -18.54 17.00
C ASP A 134 -0.05 -18.55 16.22
N VAL A 135 -0.51 -17.37 15.78
CA VAL A 135 -1.74 -17.20 15.00
C VAL A 135 -1.55 -17.61 13.53
N GLY A 136 -0.31 -17.50 13.04
CA GLY A 136 0.07 -17.80 11.65
C GLY A 136 0.14 -16.59 10.74
N VAL A 137 -0.55 -15.48 11.07
CA VAL A 137 -0.61 -14.28 10.22
C VAL A 137 -0.88 -13.02 11.02
N GLY A 138 -0.21 -11.94 10.60
CA GLY A 138 -0.55 -10.56 10.96
C GLY A 138 -0.75 -9.75 9.67
N ALA A 139 -1.81 -8.93 9.62
CA ALA A 139 -2.14 -8.08 8.49
C ALA A 139 -2.57 -6.69 8.96
N PHE A 140 -2.44 -5.70 8.09
CA PHE A 140 -2.81 -4.31 8.39
C PHE A 140 -4.23 -4.02 7.89
N ASP A 141 -5.17 -3.86 8.82
CA ASP A 141 -6.55 -3.44 8.52
C ASP A 141 -6.58 -1.93 8.26
N ILE A 142 -6.95 -1.55 7.05
CA ILE A 142 -7.11 -0.16 6.61
C ILE A 142 -8.57 0.22 6.39
N SER A 143 -9.52 -0.52 6.96
CA SER A 143 -10.95 -0.27 6.78
C SER A 143 -11.36 1.13 7.22
N ASP A 144 -10.71 1.67 8.26
CA ASP A 144 -10.93 3.04 8.75
C ASP A 144 -10.47 4.13 7.76
N GLN A 145 -9.68 3.78 6.75
CA GLN A 145 -9.21 4.67 5.68
C GLN A 145 -9.93 4.39 4.36
N ALA A 146 -10.07 3.11 4.00
CA ALA A 146 -10.67 2.71 2.73
C ALA A 146 -12.18 2.97 2.70
N PHE A 147 -12.90 2.65 3.77
CA PHE A 147 -14.34 2.87 3.86
C PHE A 147 -14.75 4.34 3.78
N PRO A 148 -14.10 5.30 4.47
CA PRO A 148 -14.35 6.72 4.27
C PRO A 148 -14.04 7.21 2.86
N ALA A 149 -12.98 6.70 2.21
CA ALA A 149 -12.55 7.16 0.89
C ALA A 149 -13.47 6.68 -0.24
N TYR A 150 -13.90 5.41 -0.20
CA TYR A 150 -14.69 4.78 -1.27
C TYR A 150 -16.15 4.59 -0.93
N GLY A 151 -16.51 4.66 0.36
CA GLY A 151 -17.78 4.27 0.93
C GLY A 151 -17.84 2.77 1.23
N SER A 152 -18.29 2.43 2.45
CA SER A 152 -18.27 1.05 2.96
C SER A 152 -19.00 0.07 2.04
N ALA A 153 -20.16 0.45 1.50
CA ALA A 153 -20.93 -0.41 0.61
C ALA A 153 -20.18 -0.80 -0.67
N ARG A 154 -19.38 0.11 -1.23
CA ARG A 154 -18.57 -0.16 -2.45
C ARG A 154 -17.41 -1.10 -2.14
N VAL A 155 -16.66 -0.82 -1.06
CA VAL A 155 -15.53 -1.65 -0.64
C VAL A 155 -15.98 -3.08 -0.32
N ILE A 156 -17.08 -3.25 0.44
CA ILE A 156 -17.64 -4.56 0.74
C ILE A 156 -18.08 -5.28 -0.55
N LYS A 157 -18.74 -4.56 -1.47
CA LYS A 157 -19.14 -5.11 -2.75
C LYS A 157 -17.95 -5.60 -3.56
N ASP A 158 -16.88 -4.84 -3.66
CA ASP A 158 -15.65 -5.25 -4.37
C ASP A 158 -15.05 -6.51 -3.74
N LEU A 159 -14.94 -6.56 -2.40
CA LEU A 159 -14.44 -7.75 -1.70
C LEU A 159 -15.31 -8.99 -1.95
N GLU A 160 -16.64 -8.85 -1.94
CA GLU A 160 -17.58 -9.96 -2.17
C GLU A 160 -17.58 -10.42 -3.63
N ILE A 161 -17.49 -9.50 -4.60
CA ILE A 161 -17.31 -9.82 -6.01
C ILE A 161 -16.06 -10.66 -6.20
N VAL A 162 -14.92 -10.22 -5.67
CA VAL A 162 -13.64 -10.90 -5.81
C VAL A 162 -13.62 -12.23 -5.04
N ALA A 163 -14.20 -12.29 -3.83
CA ALA A 163 -14.37 -13.55 -3.09
C ALA A 163 -15.37 -14.50 -3.76
N GLY A 164 -16.34 -13.96 -4.54
CA GLY A 164 -17.45 -14.68 -5.17
C GLY A 164 -18.43 -15.26 -4.17
N ARG A 165 -18.54 -14.61 -3.03
CA ARG A 165 -19.47 -15.00 -1.97
C ARG A 165 -19.66 -13.82 -1.00
N HIS A 166 -20.73 -13.87 -0.23
CA HIS A 166 -20.92 -12.99 0.91
C HIS A 166 -19.84 -13.24 1.98
N LEU A 167 -19.32 -12.18 2.58
CA LEU A 167 -18.32 -12.19 3.65
C LEU A 167 -18.98 -11.78 4.98
N ARG A 168 -18.71 -12.54 6.06
CA ARG A 168 -19.37 -12.32 7.37
C ARG A 168 -18.95 -11.03 8.06
N ASN A 169 -17.66 -10.72 8.02
CA ASN A 169 -17.10 -9.53 8.66
C ASN A 169 -15.97 -8.96 7.79
N PRO A 170 -16.31 -8.38 6.62
CA PRO A 170 -15.33 -7.94 5.65
C PRO A 170 -14.47 -6.81 6.22
N ARG A 171 -13.16 -6.98 6.08
CA ARG A 171 -12.15 -5.99 6.42
C ARG A 171 -11.31 -5.70 5.18
N TRP A 172 -10.86 -4.45 5.03
CA TRP A 172 -9.94 -4.11 3.97
C TRP A 172 -8.51 -4.20 4.51
N TYR A 173 -7.80 -5.25 4.12
CA TYR A 173 -6.40 -5.41 4.46
C TYR A 173 -5.52 -4.76 3.39
N GLY A 174 -4.62 -3.88 3.82
CA GLY A 174 -3.66 -3.24 2.93
C GLY A 174 -2.63 -4.21 2.39
N GLY A 175 -2.23 -4.03 1.13
CA GLY A 175 -1.21 -4.85 0.47
C GLY A 175 0.23 -4.50 0.87
N GLU A 176 0.42 -3.45 1.67
CA GLU A 176 1.75 -2.92 1.99
C GLU A 176 2.49 -3.67 3.08
N PHE A 177 1.79 -4.37 3.98
CA PHE A 177 2.42 -5.02 5.13
C PHE A 177 1.70 -6.31 5.51
N LEU A 178 2.44 -7.41 5.45
CA LEU A 178 1.95 -8.74 5.83
C LEU A 178 3.07 -9.48 6.58
N VAL A 179 2.77 -10.04 7.75
CA VAL A 179 3.61 -11.01 8.46
C VAL A 179 2.96 -12.38 8.35
N SER A 180 3.71 -13.42 7.99
CA SER A 180 3.11 -14.74 7.76
C SER A 180 4.07 -15.88 8.08
N THR A 181 3.54 -16.94 8.66
CA THR A 181 4.24 -18.24 8.74
C THR A 181 4.14 -18.98 7.40
N LEU A 182 5.06 -19.92 7.17
CA LEU A 182 5.01 -20.79 5.99
C LEU A 182 3.71 -21.64 5.90
N PRO A 183 3.19 -22.25 7.00
CA PRO A 183 1.91 -22.97 6.94
C PRO A 183 0.74 -22.09 6.51
N PHE A 184 0.65 -20.87 7.01
CA PHE A 184 -0.41 -19.95 6.60
C PHE A 184 -0.24 -19.50 5.14
N LEU A 185 0.99 -19.17 4.72
CA LEU A 185 1.30 -18.76 3.35
C LEU A 185 0.90 -19.86 2.33
N LYS A 186 1.10 -21.13 2.68
CA LYS A 186 0.65 -22.28 1.87
C LYS A 186 -0.87 -22.36 1.71
N ARG A 187 -1.63 -21.81 2.65
CA ARG A 187 -3.10 -21.71 2.57
C ARG A 187 -3.53 -20.43 1.83
N LEU A 188 -2.88 -19.31 2.12
CA LEU A 188 -3.23 -18.00 1.56
C LEU A 188 -3.05 -17.96 0.03
N VAL A 189 -1.88 -18.42 -0.46
CA VAL A 189 -1.51 -18.25 -1.86
C VAL A 189 -2.50 -18.92 -2.83
N PRO A 190 -2.95 -20.17 -2.65
CA PRO A 190 -3.94 -20.78 -3.54
C PRO A 190 -5.28 -20.04 -3.54
N VAL A 191 -5.72 -19.53 -2.37
CA VAL A 191 -6.98 -18.77 -2.25
C VAL A 191 -6.83 -17.42 -2.96
N ALA A 192 -5.71 -16.72 -2.75
CA ALA A 192 -5.43 -15.45 -3.42
C ALA A 192 -5.31 -15.62 -4.96
N ARG A 193 -4.73 -16.72 -5.45
CA ARG A 193 -4.73 -17.06 -6.91
C ARG A 193 -6.14 -17.15 -7.47
N LYS A 194 -6.99 -17.94 -6.84
CA LYS A 194 -8.38 -18.09 -7.27
C LYS A 194 -9.13 -16.76 -7.27
N HIS A 195 -8.86 -15.92 -6.27
CA HIS A 195 -9.47 -14.58 -6.21
C HIS A 195 -8.87 -13.63 -7.23
N CYS A 196 -7.58 -13.74 -7.54
CA CYS A 196 -6.94 -12.97 -8.61
C CYS A 196 -7.52 -13.28 -9.98
N GLU A 197 -7.80 -14.56 -10.30
CA GLU A 197 -8.48 -14.94 -11.55
C GLU A 197 -9.87 -14.29 -11.65
N ARG A 198 -10.64 -14.30 -10.55
CA ARG A 198 -11.94 -13.64 -10.52
C ARG A 198 -11.82 -12.13 -10.59
N TYR A 199 -10.87 -11.55 -9.87
CA TYR A 199 -10.55 -10.11 -9.93
C TYR A 199 -10.30 -9.66 -11.38
N VAL A 200 -9.50 -10.41 -12.15
CA VAL A 200 -9.22 -10.08 -13.57
C VAL A 200 -10.50 -10.14 -14.41
N ASN A 201 -11.36 -11.12 -14.19
CA ASN A 201 -12.62 -11.26 -14.93
C ASN A 201 -13.62 -10.15 -14.59
N GLU A 202 -13.59 -9.63 -13.36
CA GLU A 202 -14.56 -8.65 -12.85
C GLU A 202 -14.00 -7.22 -12.80
N ILE A 203 -12.76 -6.99 -13.25
CA ILE A 203 -12.01 -5.74 -13.05
C ILE A 203 -12.78 -4.50 -13.51
N ALA A 204 -13.55 -4.60 -14.59
CA ALA A 204 -14.38 -3.52 -15.11
C ALA A 204 -15.54 -3.10 -14.19
N HIS A 205 -15.89 -3.94 -13.22
CA HIS A 205 -16.97 -3.72 -12.25
C HIS A 205 -16.49 -3.30 -10.88
N LEU A 206 -15.16 -3.32 -10.65
CA LEU A 206 -14.55 -2.96 -9.38
C LEU A 206 -14.26 -1.46 -9.31
N GLN A 207 -14.30 -0.92 -8.08
CA GLN A 207 -13.94 0.47 -7.80
C GLN A 207 -12.45 0.61 -7.49
N HIS A 208 -11.82 -0.44 -6.95
CA HIS A 208 -10.40 -0.48 -6.59
C HIS A 208 -9.66 -1.55 -7.39
N HIS A 209 -8.59 -1.15 -8.06
CA HIS A 209 -7.83 -2.00 -8.99
C HIS A 209 -6.45 -2.40 -8.44
N GLY A 210 -6.23 -2.35 -7.11
CA GLY A 210 -4.97 -2.77 -6.48
C GLY A 210 -4.92 -4.25 -6.12
N ASP A 211 -3.72 -4.74 -5.86
CA ASP A 211 -3.47 -6.10 -5.34
C ASP A 211 -4.17 -6.38 -4.01
N GLU A 212 -4.46 -5.33 -3.24
CA GLU A 212 -5.25 -5.39 -2.00
C GLU A 212 -6.61 -6.05 -2.22
N SER A 213 -7.26 -5.89 -3.39
CA SER A 213 -8.59 -6.42 -3.66
C SER A 213 -8.66 -7.94 -3.52
N PHE A 214 -7.72 -8.68 -4.13
CA PHE A 214 -7.75 -10.15 -4.08
C PHE A 214 -7.01 -10.73 -2.88
N VAL A 215 -5.96 -10.06 -2.36
CA VAL A 215 -5.30 -10.49 -1.13
C VAL A 215 -6.21 -10.27 0.08
N SER A 216 -6.88 -9.12 0.16
CA SER A 216 -7.84 -8.83 1.23
C SER A 216 -9.04 -9.77 1.16
N ALA A 217 -9.59 -10.07 -0.03
CA ALA A 217 -10.65 -11.06 -0.20
C ALA A 217 -10.20 -12.45 0.26
N ALA A 218 -8.95 -12.86 0.00
CA ALA A 218 -8.40 -14.14 0.44
C ALA A 218 -8.26 -14.21 1.97
N LEU A 219 -7.76 -13.14 2.60
CA LEU A 219 -7.68 -13.04 4.06
C LEU A 219 -9.07 -13.12 4.72
N ASN A 220 -10.06 -12.40 4.19
CA ASN A 220 -11.44 -12.48 4.68
C ASN A 220 -12.04 -13.88 4.47
N THR A 221 -11.75 -14.53 3.35
CA THR A 221 -12.20 -15.90 3.08
C THR A 221 -11.67 -16.87 4.15
N LEU A 222 -10.38 -16.78 4.46
CA LEU A 222 -9.76 -17.61 5.50
C LEU A 222 -10.26 -17.24 6.91
N ALA A 223 -10.52 -15.95 7.17
CA ALA A 223 -11.10 -15.52 8.43
C ALA A 223 -12.51 -16.09 8.65
N ASP A 224 -13.34 -16.13 7.61
CA ASP A 224 -14.67 -16.76 7.66
C ASP A 224 -14.60 -18.28 7.90
N GLU A 225 -13.50 -18.92 7.54
CA GLU A 225 -13.18 -20.33 7.82
C GLU A 225 -12.61 -20.55 9.23
N GLY A 226 -12.53 -19.49 10.07
CA GLY A 226 -12.09 -19.56 11.45
C GLY A 226 -10.62 -19.18 11.68
N GLN A 227 -9.89 -18.73 10.65
CA GLN A 227 -8.53 -18.22 10.81
C GLN A 227 -8.54 -16.89 11.55
N GLN A 228 -7.86 -16.82 12.68
CA GLN A 228 -7.57 -15.55 13.33
C GLN A 228 -6.50 -14.78 12.55
N ILE A 229 -6.59 -13.44 12.55
CA ILE A 229 -5.61 -12.55 11.96
C ILE A 229 -5.22 -11.50 13.01
N VAL A 230 -3.92 -11.36 13.28
CA VAL A 230 -3.42 -10.30 14.16
C VAL A 230 -3.50 -8.97 13.40
N GLU A 231 -4.24 -8.01 13.94
CA GLU A 231 -4.35 -6.69 13.34
C GLU A 231 -3.13 -5.84 13.73
N LEU A 232 -2.26 -5.54 12.77
CA LEU A 232 -0.94 -4.92 13.00
C LEU A 232 -1.01 -3.41 13.25
N GLY A 233 -2.01 -2.72 12.72
CA GLY A 233 -2.21 -1.29 12.95
C GLY A 233 -2.61 -0.98 14.39
N ALA A 234 -3.40 -1.83 15.03
CA ALA A 234 -3.80 -1.69 16.43
C ALA A 234 -2.59 -1.73 17.40
N TYR A 235 -1.51 -2.44 17.01
CA TYR A 235 -0.26 -2.51 17.76
C TYR A 235 0.78 -1.47 17.33
N GLN A 236 0.40 -0.52 16.47
CA GLN A 236 1.33 0.45 15.86
C GLN A 236 2.54 -0.21 15.18
N ALA A 237 2.42 -1.48 14.74
CA ALA A 237 3.44 -2.12 13.95
C ALA A 237 3.62 -1.39 12.62
N ILE A 238 2.52 -0.91 12.02
CA ILE A 238 2.49 -0.18 10.76
C ILE A 238 1.44 0.95 10.81
N GLY A 239 1.75 2.07 10.17
CA GLY A 239 0.80 3.14 9.89
C GLY A 239 0.93 3.68 8.47
N ARG A 240 -0.19 3.93 7.78
CA ARG A 240 -0.24 4.55 6.44
C ARG A 240 -0.45 6.05 6.61
N HIS A 241 0.56 6.85 6.31
CA HIS A 241 0.55 8.30 6.47
C HIS A 241 0.38 9.01 5.12
N TRP A 242 -0.66 9.83 5.02
CA TRP A 242 -0.88 10.74 3.90
C TRP A 242 -0.54 12.18 4.32
N SER A 243 0.34 12.84 3.57
CA SER A 243 0.84 14.16 3.92
C SER A 243 -0.25 15.24 3.79
N GLY A 244 -0.60 15.86 4.90
CA GLY A 244 -1.62 16.91 4.97
C GLY A 244 -3.04 16.42 5.21
N ASN A 245 -3.34 15.14 5.00
CA ASN A 245 -4.67 14.55 5.18
C ASN A 245 -4.59 13.12 5.71
N THR A 246 -4.16 12.98 6.96
CA THR A 246 -4.06 11.67 7.60
C THR A 246 -5.20 11.44 8.60
N HIS A 247 -5.60 10.19 8.79
CA HIS A 247 -6.69 9.76 9.68
C HIS A 247 -6.29 9.70 11.17
N ARG A 248 -4.99 9.83 11.47
CA ARG A 248 -4.42 9.87 12.82
C ARG A 248 -3.57 11.13 12.99
N ASP A 249 -3.26 11.51 14.23
CA ASP A 249 -2.31 12.58 14.50
C ASP A 249 -0.84 12.15 14.23
N LEU A 250 0.06 13.13 14.11
CA LEU A 250 1.46 12.86 13.81
C LEU A 250 2.17 12.04 14.89
N ARG A 251 1.76 12.17 16.17
CA ARG A 251 2.35 11.42 17.28
C ARG A 251 2.03 9.93 17.18
N TRP A 252 0.83 9.62 16.71
CA TRP A 252 0.46 8.23 16.50
C TRP A 252 1.41 7.55 15.51
N PHE A 253 1.69 8.21 14.37
CA PHE A 253 2.61 7.70 13.36
C PHE A 253 4.07 7.67 13.85
N GLU A 254 4.50 8.67 14.64
CA GLU A 254 5.83 8.71 15.25
C GLU A 254 6.08 7.49 16.15
N ASN A 255 5.02 6.93 16.72
CA ASN A 255 5.08 5.73 17.57
C ASN A 255 4.98 4.42 16.79
N CYS A 256 4.69 4.43 15.50
CA CYS A 256 4.69 3.23 14.67
C CYS A 256 6.09 2.65 14.48
N CYS A 257 6.20 1.32 14.42
CA CYS A 257 7.44 0.65 14.08
C CYS A 257 7.79 0.86 12.61
N PHE A 258 6.78 0.82 11.73
CA PHE A 258 6.89 1.12 10.30
C PHE A 258 5.91 2.21 9.90
N VAL A 259 6.31 3.06 8.97
CA VAL A 259 5.43 4.06 8.36
C VAL A 259 5.46 3.91 6.85
N HIS A 260 4.29 3.64 6.28
CA HIS A 260 4.06 3.66 4.84
C HIS A 260 3.72 5.08 4.38
N LEU A 261 4.41 5.56 3.35
CA LEU A 261 4.37 6.94 2.87
C LEU A 261 4.05 6.98 1.37
N PRO A 262 2.80 6.70 0.95
CA PRO A 262 2.44 6.60 -0.48
C PRO A 262 2.71 7.89 -1.27
N ASP A 263 2.57 9.04 -0.63
CA ASP A 263 2.85 10.38 -1.18
C ASP A 263 4.21 10.95 -0.75
N GLY A 264 4.97 10.21 0.08
CA GLY A 264 6.29 10.57 0.60
C GLY A 264 7.49 10.03 -0.20
N LYS A 265 7.26 9.43 -1.36
CA LYS A 265 8.28 8.72 -2.16
C LYS A 265 9.55 9.53 -2.42
N ALA A 266 9.40 10.81 -2.76
CA ALA A 266 10.53 11.71 -2.99
C ALA A 266 11.38 11.95 -1.73
N LEU A 267 10.77 11.95 -0.53
CA LEU A 267 11.50 12.03 0.74
C LEU A 267 12.32 10.76 0.97
N ILE A 268 11.72 9.60 0.75
CA ILE A 268 12.37 8.29 0.90
C ILE A 268 13.55 8.17 -0.07
N GLU A 269 13.36 8.54 -1.34
CA GLU A 269 14.44 8.53 -2.34
C GLU A 269 15.59 9.48 -1.97
N ARG A 270 15.30 10.64 -1.40
CA ARG A 270 16.32 11.54 -0.90
C ARG A 270 17.11 10.92 0.24
N GLU A 271 16.42 10.28 1.20
CA GLU A 271 17.08 9.60 2.33
C GLU A 271 17.92 8.39 1.87
N SER A 272 17.55 7.72 0.79
CA SER A 272 18.32 6.59 0.26
C SER A 272 19.74 6.98 -0.17
N ARG A 273 20.01 8.27 -0.43
CA ARG A 273 21.34 8.78 -0.83
C ARG A 273 22.32 8.88 0.35
N TYR A 274 21.83 8.96 1.58
CA TYR A 274 22.69 8.99 2.76
C TYR A 274 23.18 7.58 3.10
N LEU A 275 24.38 7.49 3.67
CA LEU A 275 24.94 6.21 4.09
C LEU A 275 24.09 5.58 5.19
N ASP A 276 23.69 6.39 6.17
CA ASP A 276 22.84 6.01 7.28
C ASP A 276 21.55 6.83 7.29
N VAL A 277 20.42 6.17 7.55
CA VAL A 277 19.14 6.84 7.74
C VAL A 277 18.98 7.20 9.21
N ASN A 278 18.77 8.48 9.49
CA ASN A 278 18.45 8.97 10.82
C ASN A 278 16.93 9.13 10.95
N ALA A 279 16.29 8.23 11.71
CA ALA A 279 14.84 8.18 11.88
C ALA A 279 14.26 9.52 12.36
N ASN A 280 14.91 10.20 13.33
CA ASN A 280 14.45 11.49 13.87
C ASN A 280 14.53 12.60 12.82
N ARG A 281 15.61 12.65 12.03
CA ARG A 281 15.76 13.62 10.94
C ARG A 281 14.71 13.35 9.87
N PHE A 282 14.52 12.10 9.50
CA PHE A 282 13.54 11.69 8.53
C PHE A 282 12.12 12.07 8.96
N TRP A 283 11.74 11.73 10.20
CA TRP A 283 10.43 12.07 10.76
C TRP A 283 10.16 13.57 10.80
N ARG A 284 11.17 14.37 11.19
CA ARG A 284 11.05 15.84 11.12
C ARG A 284 10.77 16.33 9.71
N ALA A 285 11.39 15.73 8.68
CA ALA A 285 11.13 16.09 7.29
C ALA A 285 9.71 15.69 6.84
N VAL A 286 9.21 14.52 7.26
CA VAL A 286 7.82 14.07 7.04
C VAL A 286 6.83 15.03 7.70
N SER A 287 7.06 15.38 8.98
CA SER A 287 6.22 16.30 9.75
C SER A 287 6.17 17.69 9.12
N ALA A 288 7.32 18.22 8.69
CA ALA A 288 7.37 19.51 8.00
C ALA A 288 6.64 19.50 6.65
N ALA A 289 6.74 18.40 5.89
CA ALA A 289 5.98 18.22 4.65
C ALA A 289 4.47 18.15 4.93
N HIS A 290 4.07 17.41 5.96
CA HIS A 290 2.67 17.32 6.39
C HIS A 290 2.08 18.68 6.75
N LEU A 291 2.75 19.44 7.60
CA LEU A 291 2.27 20.78 8.00
C LEU A 291 2.16 21.74 6.81
N ARG A 292 3.17 21.75 5.93
CA ARG A 292 3.13 22.54 4.69
C ARG A 292 1.94 22.17 3.80
N ASN A 293 1.67 20.88 3.63
CA ASN A 293 0.56 20.40 2.81
C ASN A 293 -0.80 20.71 3.46
N ARG A 294 -0.91 20.61 4.78
CA ARG A 294 -2.13 21.07 5.51
C ARG A 294 -2.42 22.55 5.29
N VAL A 295 -1.38 23.40 5.37
CA VAL A 295 -1.54 24.85 5.11
C VAL A 295 -1.99 25.08 3.67
N ARG A 296 -1.33 24.43 2.69
CA ARG A 296 -1.71 24.56 1.27
C ARG A 296 -3.15 24.11 1.03
N PHE A 297 -3.57 23.02 1.63
CA PHE A 297 -4.93 22.49 1.51
C PHE A 297 -5.95 23.46 2.15
N GLY A 298 -5.66 23.98 3.34
CA GLY A 298 -6.50 25.00 4.01
C GLY A 298 -6.65 26.29 3.17
N ILE A 299 -5.55 26.76 2.57
CA ILE A 299 -5.57 27.91 1.68
C ILE A 299 -6.43 27.62 0.43
N LYS A 300 -6.28 26.44 -0.19
CA LYS A 300 -7.09 26.05 -1.35
C LYS A 300 -8.58 26.03 -1.02
N LEU A 301 -8.97 25.40 0.08
CA LEU A 301 -10.36 25.37 0.54
C LEU A 301 -10.90 26.78 0.82
N TRP A 302 -10.09 27.67 1.41
CA TRP A 302 -10.46 29.04 1.67
C TRP A 302 -10.75 29.78 0.36
N PHE A 303 -9.90 29.67 -0.67
CA PHE A 303 -10.12 30.27 -1.97
C PHE A 303 -11.38 29.72 -2.67
N GLU A 304 -11.58 28.38 -2.62
CA GLU A 304 -12.76 27.76 -3.21
C GLU A 304 -14.04 28.22 -2.53
N ALA A 305 -14.06 28.30 -1.19
CA ALA A 305 -15.22 28.83 -0.44
C ALA A 305 -15.49 30.28 -0.74
N ASN A 306 -14.46 31.12 -0.90
CA ASN A 306 -14.65 32.56 -1.22
C ASN A 306 -14.94 32.83 -2.69
N ALA A 307 -14.56 31.93 -3.60
CA ALA A 307 -14.92 32.02 -5.03
C ALA A 307 -16.41 31.71 -5.28
N ILE A 308 -17.06 30.96 -4.39
CA ILE A 308 -18.48 30.64 -4.47
C ILE A 308 -19.36 31.82 -3.95
N VAL A 309 -18.87 32.61 -3.00
CA VAL A 309 -19.62 33.74 -2.38
C VAL A 309 -20.02 34.86 -3.38
N PRO A 310 -19.21 35.27 -4.38
CA PRO A 310 -19.63 36.26 -5.36
C PRO A 310 -20.76 35.80 -6.28
N LYS A 311 -20.93 34.50 -6.53
CA LYS A 311 -21.98 33.96 -7.40
C LYS A 311 -23.37 33.92 -6.74
N LEU A 312 -23.42 33.95 -5.41
CA LEU A 312 -24.68 33.98 -4.65
C LEU A 312 -25.20 35.40 -4.34
N ARG A 313 -24.40 36.46 -4.56
CA ARG A 313 -24.77 37.85 -4.24
C ARG A 313 -25.42 38.62 -5.37
N TRP A 314 -25.62 38.02 -6.55
CA TRP A 314 -26.25 38.73 -7.67
C TRP A 314 -27.52 38.00 -8.16
N ILE A 315 -28.60 38.09 -7.36
CA ILE A 315 -29.96 37.96 -7.85
C ILE A 315 -30.57 39.37 -7.70
N PRO A 316 -30.75 40.11 -8.78
CA PRO A 316 -31.56 41.34 -8.71
C PRO A 316 -32.99 40.93 -8.45
N ASP A 317 -33.59 41.51 -7.42
CA ASP A 317 -35.03 41.49 -7.23
C ASP A 317 -35.75 42.03 -8.49
N GLY A 318 -36.69 41.24 -9.00
CA GLY A 318 -37.69 41.69 -9.93
C GLY A 318 -37.51 41.17 -11.37
N HIS A 319 -38.22 40.10 -11.68
CA HIS A 319 -39.27 40.00 -12.69
C HIS A 319 -39.71 38.53 -12.83
N ALA A 320 -40.95 38.27 -12.46
CA ALA A 320 -41.67 37.06 -12.80
C ALA A 320 -41.79 36.98 -14.33
N VAL A 321 -41.33 35.91 -14.93
CA VAL A 321 -41.71 35.51 -16.29
C VAL A 321 -42.15 34.05 -16.27
N THR A 322 -43.36 33.91 -16.70
CA THR A 322 -44.19 32.72 -16.86
C THR A 322 -43.58 31.62 -17.72
N SER A 323 -43.91 30.43 -17.33
CA SER A 323 -44.03 29.17 -18.06
C SER A 323 -43.73 29.17 -19.56
N GLY A 324 -42.86 28.27 -19.96
CA GLY A 324 -42.67 27.84 -21.35
C GLY A 324 -42.13 26.42 -21.40
N ASP A 325 -42.99 25.54 -21.84
CA ASP A 325 -42.72 24.12 -22.16
C ASP A 325 -41.42 23.87 -22.92
N LYS A 326 -40.69 22.85 -22.56
CA LYS A 326 -39.66 22.28 -23.42
C LYS A 326 -39.91 20.79 -23.66
N PRO A 327 -39.81 20.32 -24.91
CA PRO A 327 -40.11 18.95 -25.27
C PRO A 327 -38.95 18.00 -25.02
N HIS A 328 -39.32 16.76 -24.69
CA HIS A 328 -38.48 15.56 -24.63
C HIS A 328 -37.59 15.41 -25.86
N ARG A 329 -36.31 15.14 -25.63
CA ARG A 329 -35.44 14.44 -26.60
C ARG A 329 -34.93 13.16 -25.97
N THR A 330 -35.36 12.06 -26.55
CA THR A 330 -34.80 10.70 -26.41
C THR A 330 -33.43 10.60 -27.09
N PRO A 331 -32.45 9.91 -26.52
CA PRO A 331 -31.22 9.55 -27.24
C PRO A 331 -31.40 8.22 -28.00
N ARG A 332 -30.82 8.18 -29.16
CA ARG A 332 -30.46 6.97 -29.89
C ARG A 332 -29.09 6.50 -29.46
#